data_73d5fa86173685f5c5b83bbe9b1d2cf6
#
_entry.id   73d5fa86173685f5c5b83bbe9b1d2cf6
#
_cell.length_a   1.000
_cell.length_b   1.000
_cell.length_c   1.000
_cell.angle_alpha   90.00
_cell.angle_beta   90.00
_cell.angle_gamma   90.00
#
_symmetry.space_group_name_H-M   'P 1'
#
loop_
_entity.id
_entity.type
_entity.pdbx_description
1 polymer ?
#
loop_
_entity_poly.entity_id
_entity_poly.type
_entity_poly.pdbx_seq_one_letter_code
_entity_poly.pdbx_strand_id
1 'polypeptide(L)'
;MKLLPTSPWLAVYLILLLPGIGQSQSREDEVITLLNIARTNPQGFINSHVKEYLKENNLTRNRYAQSLISDLKKCTKMGALKTSKALTDVARLHALDMGTRGMTGHTSSDGTMFSDRLRKKANAGGMIAENCDYGNEEPLDIVMALLIDDGIKSLGHRKNILEPHYQWIGIAIEKHKTYRVNCVMDFAEKIE
;
A
#
# COMPACT_ATOMS: atom_id res chain seq x y z
N MET A 1 -37.32 -22.75 69.77
CA MET A 1 -36.05 -22.22 69.32
C MET A 1 -35.94 -22.57 67.82
N LYS A 2 -36.34 -21.65 66.95
CA LYS A 2 -36.34 -21.86 65.49
C LYS A 2 -35.12 -21.15 64.91
N LEU A 3 -34.23 -21.89 64.27
CA LEU A 3 -33.07 -21.38 63.55
C LEU A 3 -33.53 -20.87 62.16
N LEU A 4 -33.15 -19.66 61.84
CA LEU A 4 -33.36 -19.03 60.52
C LEU A 4 -32.24 -19.46 59.57
N PRO A 5 -32.48 -19.70 58.28
CA PRO A 5 -31.46 -20.04 57.32
C PRO A 5 -30.72 -18.78 56.83
N THR A 6 -29.39 -18.90 56.79
CA THR A 6 -28.46 -17.91 56.23
C THR A 6 -28.52 -17.91 54.71
N SER A 7 -28.79 -16.77 54.13
CA SER A 7 -28.81 -16.51 52.68
C SER A 7 -27.39 -16.44 52.11
N PRO A 8 -27.02 -17.16 51.02
CA PRO A 8 -25.73 -16.98 50.35
C PRO A 8 -25.77 -15.75 49.45
N TRP A 9 -24.81 -14.88 49.62
CA TRP A 9 -24.55 -13.72 48.79
C TRP A 9 -24.13 -14.13 47.37
N LEU A 10 -24.99 -13.88 46.37
CA LEU A 10 -24.61 -13.99 44.98
C LEU A 10 -23.74 -12.78 44.59
N ALA A 11 -22.45 -13.00 44.44
CA ALA A 11 -21.55 -12.05 43.89
C ALA A 11 -21.80 -11.96 42.34
N VAL A 12 -22.46 -10.90 41.92
CA VAL A 12 -22.63 -10.59 40.50
C VAL A 12 -21.31 -9.99 39.97
N TYR A 13 -20.54 -10.80 39.28
CA TYR A 13 -19.37 -10.29 38.51
C TYR A 13 -19.87 -9.53 37.29
N LEU A 14 -19.86 -8.22 37.37
CA LEU A 14 -20.07 -7.32 36.22
C LEU A 14 -18.82 -7.38 35.35
N ILE A 15 -18.84 -8.20 34.29
CA ILE A 15 -17.79 -8.21 33.28
C ILE A 15 -17.99 -6.94 32.45
N LEU A 16 -17.18 -5.91 32.72
CA LEU A 16 -17.04 -4.74 31.88
C LEU A 16 -16.36 -5.18 30.58
N LEU A 17 -17.18 -5.43 29.54
CA LEU A 17 -16.72 -5.52 28.16
C LEU A 17 -16.24 -4.11 27.76
N LEU A 18 -14.93 -3.85 27.90
CA LEU A 18 -14.32 -2.69 27.28
C LEU A 18 -14.49 -2.86 25.76
N PRO A 19 -15.09 -1.90 25.05
CA PRO A 19 -15.08 -1.94 23.61
C PRO A 19 -13.61 -1.86 23.20
N GLY A 20 -13.10 -2.91 22.54
CA GLY A 20 -11.80 -2.86 21.91
C GLY A 20 -11.81 -1.66 20.97
N ILE A 21 -10.94 -0.69 21.22
CA ILE A 21 -10.68 0.40 20.29
C ILE A 21 -10.05 -0.27 19.08
N GLY A 22 -10.89 -0.65 18.11
CA GLY A 22 -10.42 -1.09 16.81
C GLY A 22 -9.63 0.07 16.22
N GLN A 23 -8.30 -0.04 16.22
CA GLN A 23 -7.45 0.93 15.56
C GLN A 23 -7.83 0.89 14.09
N SER A 24 -8.38 1.99 13.55
CA SER A 24 -8.66 2.13 12.13
C SER A 24 -7.36 1.85 11.38
N GLN A 25 -7.39 0.90 10.47
CA GLN A 25 -6.26 0.61 9.59
C GLN A 25 -5.88 1.89 8.83
N SER A 26 -4.58 2.21 8.74
CA SER A 26 -4.15 3.36 7.97
C SER A 26 -4.33 3.12 6.47
N ARG A 27 -4.42 4.20 5.68
CA ARG A 27 -4.51 4.07 4.22
C ARG A 27 -3.29 3.35 3.65
N GLU A 28 -2.11 3.62 4.19
CA GLU A 28 -0.86 2.96 3.81
C GLU A 28 -0.91 1.45 4.08
N ASP A 29 -1.45 1.03 5.23
CA ASP A 29 -1.60 -0.39 5.56
C ASP A 29 -2.59 -1.09 4.63
N GLU A 30 -3.66 -0.41 4.22
CA GLU A 30 -4.62 -0.93 3.26
C GLU A 30 -3.99 -1.06 1.87
N VAL A 31 -3.22 -0.06 1.41
CA VAL A 31 -2.44 -0.15 0.16
C VAL A 31 -1.51 -1.36 0.18
N ILE A 32 -0.74 -1.56 1.27
CA ILE A 32 0.16 -2.71 1.41
C ILE A 32 -0.62 -4.03 1.36
N THR A 33 -1.78 -4.07 2.01
CA THR A 33 -2.65 -5.26 2.00
C THR A 33 -3.09 -5.60 0.57
N LEU A 34 -3.57 -4.63 -0.20
CA LEU A 34 -4.00 -4.80 -1.59
C LEU A 34 -2.84 -5.24 -2.50
N LEU A 35 -1.67 -4.60 -2.37
CA LEU A 35 -0.46 -5.02 -3.10
C LEU A 35 -0.09 -6.47 -2.78
N ASN A 36 -0.15 -6.85 -1.51
CA ASN A 36 0.17 -8.21 -1.09
C ASN A 36 -0.86 -9.24 -1.56
N ILE A 37 -2.16 -8.89 -1.64
CA ILE A 37 -3.15 -9.76 -2.27
C ILE A 37 -2.83 -9.96 -3.76
N ALA A 38 -2.51 -8.88 -4.49
CA ALA A 38 -2.15 -8.95 -5.91
C ALA A 38 -0.91 -9.85 -6.15
N ARG A 39 0.09 -9.81 -5.26
CA ARG A 39 1.34 -10.58 -5.35
C ARG A 39 1.17 -12.04 -4.93
N THR A 40 0.50 -12.29 -3.81
CA THR A 40 0.40 -13.65 -3.23
C THR A 40 -0.76 -14.46 -3.79
N ASN A 41 -1.80 -13.80 -4.31
CA ASN A 41 -2.96 -14.43 -4.91
C ASN A 41 -3.50 -13.65 -6.11
N PRO A 42 -2.71 -13.52 -7.21
CA PRO A 42 -3.09 -12.69 -8.36
C PRO A 42 -4.43 -13.08 -8.98
N GLN A 43 -4.77 -14.36 -9.04
CA GLN A 43 -6.06 -14.80 -9.54
C GLN A 43 -7.23 -14.41 -8.61
N GLY A 44 -7.02 -14.49 -7.31
CA GLY A 44 -7.99 -14.00 -6.32
C GLY A 44 -8.19 -12.51 -6.45
N PHE A 45 -7.11 -11.72 -6.59
CA PHE A 45 -7.15 -10.28 -6.77
C PHE A 45 -7.95 -9.86 -8.01
N ILE A 46 -7.78 -10.57 -9.15
CA ILE A 46 -8.61 -10.33 -10.35
C ILE A 46 -10.10 -10.46 -10.01
N ASN A 47 -10.49 -11.50 -9.28
CA ASN A 47 -11.89 -11.79 -9.02
C ASN A 47 -12.53 -10.89 -7.95
N SER A 48 -11.76 -10.53 -6.91
CA SER A 48 -12.27 -9.77 -5.76
C SER A 48 -12.16 -8.24 -5.92
N HIS A 49 -11.26 -7.74 -6.78
CA HIS A 49 -11.01 -6.30 -6.91
C HIS A 49 -11.01 -5.82 -8.37
N VAL A 50 -10.19 -6.43 -9.25
CA VAL A 50 -9.96 -5.87 -10.59
C VAL A 50 -11.23 -5.82 -11.43
N LYS A 51 -11.99 -6.90 -11.51
CA LYS A 51 -13.19 -6.98 -12.37
C LYS A 51 -14.25 -5.94 -12.01
N GLU A 52 -14.53 -5.81 -10.72
CA GLU A 52 -15.52 -4.86 -10.22
C GLU A 52 -15.05 -3.43 -10.43
N TYR A 53 -13.80 -3.12 -10.03
CA TYR A 53 -13.20 -1.82 -10.25
C TYR A 53 -13.25 -1.37 -11.72
N LEU A 54 -12.88 -2.24 -12.66
CA LEU A 54 -12.92 -1.90 -14.08
C LEU A 54 -14.34 -1.66 -14.59
N LYS A 55 -15.33 -2.35 -14.05
CA LYS A 55 -16.74 -2.15 -14.40
C LYS A 55 -17.25 -0.80 -13.89
N GLU A 56 -17.02 -0.51 -12.62
CA GLU A 56 -17.46 0.74 -11.96
C GLU A 56 -16.83 1.98 -12.58
N ASN A 57 -15.56 1.88 -12.98
CA ASN A 57 -14.80 2.98 -13.57
C ASN A 57 -14.87 3.02 -15.12
N ASN A 58 -15.72 2.21 -15.77
CA ASN A 58 -15.86 2.13 -17.23
C ASN A 58 -14.55 1.77 -17.97
N LEU A 59 -13.65 1.02 -17.33
CA LEU A 59 -12.34 0.63 -17.86
C LEU A 59 -12.31 -0.77 -18.48
N THR A 60 -13.46 -1.47 -18.60
CA THR A 60 -13.52 -2.83 -19.11
C THR A 60 -12.97 -3.00 -20.53
N ARG A 61 -12.97 -1.94 -21.35
CA ARG A 61 -12.42 -1.94 -22.72
C ARG A 61 -11.06 -1.24 -22.81
N ASN A 62 -10.52 -0.75 -21.70
CA ASN A 62 -9.21 -0.10 -21.69
C ASN A 62 -8.12 -1.15 -21.95
N ARG A 63 -7.21 -0.89 -22.91
CA ARG A 63 -6.16 -1.84 -23.31
C ARG A 63 -5.16 -2.14 -22.20
N TYR A 64 -4.84 -1.16 -21.36
CA TYR A 64 -3.91 -1.32 -20.24
C TYR A 64 -4.55 -2.16 -19.11
N ALA A 65 -5.84 -1.94 -18.84
CA ALA A 65 -6.60 -2.75 -17.91
C ALA A 65 -6.73 -4.21 -18.37
N GLN A 66 -6.97 -4.44 -19.68
CA GLN A 66 -7.00 -5.80 -20.23
C GLN A 66 -5.61 -6.46 -20.18
N SER A 67 -4.53 -5.70 -20.42
CA SER A 67 -3.18 -6.22 -20.27
C SER A 67 -2.85 -6.56 -18.82
N LEU A 68 -3.36 -5.78 -17.83
CA LEU A 68 -3.21 -6.11 -16.41
C LEU A 68 -3.83 -7.48 -16.08
N ILE A 69 -5.06 -7.73 -16.52
CA ILE A 69 -5.71 -9.05 -16.33
C ILE A 69 -4.87 -10.16 -16.96
N SER A 70 -4.33 -9.93 -18.16
CA SER A 70 -3.47 -10.91 -18.84
C SER A 70 -2.20 -11.19 -18.05
N ASP A 71 -1.54 -10.16 -17.52
CA ASP A 71 -0.30 -10.28 -16.75
C ASP A 71 -0.57 -11.00 -15.42
N LEU A 72 -1.60 -10.59 -14.67
CA LEU A 72 -1.97 -11.24 -13.41
C LEU A 72 -2.34 -12.73 -13.58
N LYS A 73 -2.96 -13.11 -14.72
CA LYS A 73 -3.25 -14.53 -15.03
C LYS A 73 -1.98 -15.35 -15.25
N LYS A 74 -0.92 -14.73 -15.75
CA LYS A 74 0.39 -15.38 -16.01
C LYS A 74 1.32 -15.32 -14.81
N CYS A 75 1.09 -14.41 -13.86
CA CYS A 75 1.90 -14.29 -12.68
C CYS A 75 1.85 -15.56 -11.83
N THR A 76 3.02 -16.06 -11.45
CA THR A 76 3.16 -17.00 -10.35
C THR A 76 3.00 -16.25 -9.02
N LYS A 77 2.60 -16.97 -7.98
CA LYS A 77 2.54 -16.41 -6.62
C LYS A 77 3.92 -15.92 -6.19
N MET A 78 3.97 -14.69 -5.70
CA MET A 78 5.18 -14.05 -5.19
C MET A 78 5.12 -13.95 -3.66
N GLY A 79 6.25 -13.68 -3.02
CA GLY A 79 6.30 -13.35 -1.59
C GLY A 79 5.57 -12.05 -1.30
N ALA A 80 4.95 -11.97 -0.11
CA ALA A 80 4.42 -10.71 0.39
C ALA A 80 5.55 -9.72 0.69
N LEU A 81 5.31 -8.44 0.39
CA LEU A 81 6.19 -7.35 0.79
C LEU A 81 6.08 -7.12 2.30
N LYS A 82 7.22 -6.95 2.96
CA LYS A 82 7.33 -6.61 4.37
C LYS A 82 7.55 -5.10 4.51
N THR A 83 6.90 -4.47 5.47
CA THR A 83 7.11 -3.06 5.74
C THR A 83 8.50 -2.79 6.32
N SER A 84 9.15 -1.74 5.85
CA SER A 84 10.38 -1.22 6.42
C SER A 84 10.16 0.22 6.88
N LYS A 85 10.39 0.47 8.18
CA LYS A 85 10.30 1.84 8.72
C LYS A 85 11.26 2.77 8.00
N ALA A 86 12.47 2.33 7.69
CA ALA A 86 13.47 3.15 7.01
C ALA A 86 13.01 3.56 5.60
N LEU A 87 12.43 2.63 4.83
CA LEU A 87 11.84 2.97 3.52
C LEU A 87 10.62 3.88 3.68
N THR A 88 9.75 3.64 4.67
CA THR A 88 8.59 4.52 4.94
C THR A 88 9.01 5.94 5.28
N ASP A 89 10.06 6.11 6.10
CA ASP A 89 10.58 7.44 6.44
C ASP A 89 11.13 8.16 5.21
N VAL A 90 11.83 7.45 4.31
CA VAL A 90 12.35 8.01 3.05
C VAL A 90 11.23 8.36 2.09
N ALA A 91 10.25 7.48 1.90
CA ALA A 91 9.06 7.73 1.09
C ALA A 91 8.29 8.97 1.59
N ARG A 92 8.13 9.09 2.91
CA ARG A 92 7.45 10.24 3.52
C ARG A 92 8.19 11.55 3.27
N LEU A 93 9.51 11.57 3.44
CA LEU A 93 10.31 12.77 3.17
C LEU A 93 10.16 13.22 1.72
N HIS A 94 10.16 12.27 0.77
CA HIS A 94 9.96 12.60 -0.65
C HIS A 94 8.53 13.07 -0.93
N ALA A 95 7.52 12.37 -0.39
CA ALA A 95 6.11 12.75 -0.55
C ALA A 95 5.84 14.17 -0.02
N LEU A 96 6.40 14.52 1.14
CA LEU A 96 6.30 15.86 1.73
C LEU A 96 7.02 16.92 0.89
N ASP A 97 8.23 16.63 0.42
CA ASP A 97 9.02 17.56 -0.42
C ASP A 97 8.26 17.89 -1.72
N MET A 98 7.81 16.86 -2.44
CA MET A 98 7.07 17.04 -3.69
C MET A 98 5.70 17.67 -3.44
N GLY A 99 5.01 17.23 -2.40
CA GLY A 99 3.67 17.70 -2.05
C GLY A 99 3.63 19.18 -1.71
N THR A 100 4.53 19.66 -0.85
CA THR A 100 4.59 21.06 -0.44
C THR A 100 4.96 22.02 -1.57
N ARG A 101 5.75 21.56 -2.51
CA ARG A 101 6.18 22.33 -3.68
C ARG A 101 5.24 22.20 -4.89
N GLY A 102 4.31 21.23 -4.87
CA GLY A 102 3.44 20.92 -6.02
C GLY A 102 4.18 20.31 -7.18
N MET A 103 5.31 19.62 -6.93
CA MET A 103 6.17 18.98 -7.92
C MET A 103 5.82 17.49 -8.04
N THR A 104 6.22 16.87 -9.16
CA THR A 104 6.04 15.44 -9.43
C THR A 104 7.36 14.81 -9.89
N GLY A 105 7.47 13.48 -9.77
CA GLY A 105 8.61 12.70 -10.26
C GLY A 105 9.43 12.07 -9.15
N HIS A 106 10.58 11.52 -9.53
CA HIS A 106 11.43 10.68 -8.67
C HIS A 106 12.65 11.40 -8.09
N THR A 107 12.92 12.61 -8.56
CA THR A 107 14.04 13.43 -8.07
C THR A 107 13.52 14.44 -7.07
N SER A 108 14.14 14.50 -5.89
CA SER A 108 13.80 15.48 -4.86
C SER A 108 14.08 16.90 -5.32
N SER A 109 13.46 17.90 -4.72
CA SER A 109 13.61 19.31 -5.07
C SER A 109 15.04 19.83 -4.97
N ASP A 110 15.88 19.17 -4.18
CA ASP A 110 17.32 19.44 -4.04
C ASP A 110 18.20 18.71 -5.08
N GLY A 111 17.60 17.97 -6.02
CA GLY A 111 18.29 17.19 -7.04
C GLY A 111 18.67 15.77 -6.59
N THR A 112 18.36 15.35 -5.36
CA THR A 112 18.67 13.99 -4.88
C THR A 112 17.83 12.95 -5.60
N MET A 113 18.49 11.97 -6.23
CA MET A 113 17.84 10.85 -6.93
C MET A 113 17.18 9.88 -5.94
N PHE A 114 16.09 9.19 -6.36
CA PHE A 114 15.47 8.18 -5.51
C PHE A 114 16.46 7.08 -5.09
N SER A 115 17.32 6.65 -5.97
CA SER A 115 18.34 5.65 -5.69
C SER A 115 19.28 6.06 -4.55
N ASP A 116 19.67 7.33 -4.51
CA ASP A 116 20.51 7.88 -3.44
C ASP A 116 19.75 7.94 -2.11
N ARG A 117 18.47 8.34 -2.16
CA ARG A 117 17.62 8.35 -0.96
C ARG A 117 17.49 6.95 -0.35
N LEU A 118 17.15 5.95 -1.17
CA LEU A 118 16.94 4.59 -0.69
C LEU A 118 18.23 3.96 -0.18
N ARG A 119 19.33 4.08 -0.93
CA ARG A 119 20.60 3.47 -0.55
C ARG A 119 21.25 4.12 0.66
N LYS A 120 21.28 5.47 0.68
CA LYS A 120 22.04 6.20 1.73
C LYS A 120 21.24 6.41 3.01
N LYS A 121 19.89 6.52 2.94
CA LYS A 121 19.06 6.84 4.11
C LYS A 121 18.27 5.63 4.62
N ALA A 122 17.94 4.66 3.76
CA ALA A 122 17.22 3.46 4.17
C ALA A 122 18.08 2.18 4.16
N ASN A 123 19.38 2.28 3.85
CA ASN A 123 20.29 1.14 3.66
C ASN A 123 19.70 0.06 2.75
N ALA A 124 19.01 0.49 1.68
CA ALA A 124 18.40 -0.41 0.72
C ALA A 124 19.45 -1.04 -0.18
N GLY A 125 19.50 -2.36 -0.22
CA GLY A 125 20.43 -3.15 -1.02
C GLY A 125 19.74 -3.92 -2.15
N GLY A 126 20.55 -4.46 -3.07
CA GLY A 126 20.06 -5.20 -4.24
C GLY A 126 19.28 -4.33 -5.21
N MET A 127 18.18 -4.88 -5.76
CA MET A 127 17.25 -4.14 -6.60
C MET A 127 16.45 -3.15 -5.75
N ILE A 128 16.22 -1.97 -6.30
CA ILE A 128 15.39 -0.92 -5.69
C ILE A 128 14.50 -0.27 -6.75
N ALA A 129 13.33 0.21 -6.36
CA ALA A 129 12.43 0.99 -7.22
C ALA A 129 11.60 1.96 -6.41
N GLU A 130 11.00 2.91 -7.13
CA GLU A 130 10.03 3.85 -6.57
C GLU A 130 8.83 3.95 -7.50
N ASN A 131 7.63 3.95 -6.94
CA ASN A 131 6.40 4.32 -7.61
C ASN A 131 5.85 5.59 -6.98
N CYS A 132 5.35 6.50 -7.80
CA CYS A 132 4.66 7.71 -7.36
C CYS A 132 3.27 7.76 -7.98
N ASP A 133 2.25 7.99 -7.16
CA ASP A 133 0.88 8.25 -7.58
C ASP A 133 0.44 9.64 -7.13
N TYR A 134 -0.42 10.30 -7.92
CA TYR A 134 -0.86 11.66 -7.65
C TYR A 134 -2.35 11.78 -7.85
N GLY A 135 -3.06 12.29 -6.83
CA GLY A 135 -4.47 12.64 -6.91
C GLY A 135 -5.45 11.55 -6.48
N ASN A 136 -5.03 10.31 -6.32
CA ASN A 136 -5.86 9.24 -5.81
C ASN A 136 -5.80 9.22 -4.27
N GLU A 137 -6.96 9.26 -3.61
CA GLU A 137 -7.05 9.31 -2.14
C GLU A 137 -7.36 7.94 -1.54
N GLU A 138 -8.14 7.13 -2.27
CA GLU A 138 -8.55 5.82 -1.80
C GLU A 138 -7.49 4.76 -2.10
N PRO A 139 -7.20 3.86 -1.15
CA PRO A 139 -6.16 2.82 -1.32
C PRO A 139 -6.32 1.97 -2.58
N LEU A 140 -7.55 1.57 -2.91
CA LEU A 140 -7.81 0.78 -4.10
C LEU A 140 -7.53 1.59 -5.38
N ASP A 141 -7.88 2.88 -5.42
CA ASP A 141 -7.62 3.74 -6.58
C ASP A 141 -6.12 3.91 -6.82
N ILE A 142 -5.33 4.13 -5.75
CA ILE A 142 -3.86 4.21 -5.82
C ILE A 142 -3.29 2.93 -6.43
N VAL A 143 -3.67 1.77 -5.88
CA VAL A 143 -3.16 0.47 -6.33
C VAL A 143 -3.57 0.18 -7.77
N MET A 144 -4.83 0.44 -8.12
CA MET A 144 -5.34 0.18 -9.46
C MET A 144 -4.73 1.14 -10.50
N ALA A 145 -4.53 2.41 -10.18
CA ALA A 145 -3.86 3.36 -11.07
C ALA A 145 -2.44 2.87 -11.43
N LEU A 146 -1.65 2.47 -10.44
CA LEU A 146 -0.28 1.98 -10.64
C LEU A 146 -0.22 0.60 -11.32
N LEU A 147 -1.21 -0.28 -11.10
CA LEU A 147 -1.29 -1.58 -11.77
C LEU A 147 -1.79 -1.48 -13.20
N ILE A 148 -2.81 -0.66 -13.47
CA ILE A 148 -3.31 -0.41 -14.83
C ILE A 148 -2.23 0.29 -15.64
N ASP A 149 -1.57 1.28 -15.03
CA ASP A 149 -0.44 2.02 -15.60
C ASP A 149 -0.82 2.68 -16.95
N ASP A 150 -2.03 3.27 -17.00
CA ASP A 150 -2.64 3.77 -18.24
C ASP A 150 -1.81 4.90 -18.86
N GLY A 151 -1.54 4.79 -20.15
CA GLY A 151 -0.70 5.72 -20.88
C GLY A 151 0.81 5.50 -20.73
N ILE A 152 1.27 4.69 -19.77
CA ILE A 152 2.69 4.41 -19.55
C ILE A 152 3.12 3.14 -20.33
N LYS A 153 3.71 3.35 -21.52
CA LYS A 153 4.09 2.25 -22.41
C LYS A 153 5.05 1.22 -21.76
N SER A 154 5.90 1.67 -20.85
CA SER A 154 6.87 0.81 -20.14
C SER A 154 6.21 -0.11 -19.13
N LEU A 155 5.01 0.22 -18.63
CA LEU A 155 4.33 -0.44 -17.51
C LEU A 155 5.24 -0.50 -16.27
N GLY A 156 5.97 0.58 -16.00
CA GLY A 156 7.01 0.62 -14.98
C GLY A 156 6.47 0.41 -13.58
N HIS A 157 5.36 1.07 -13.23
CA HIS A 157 4.76 0.95 -11.91
C HIS A 157 4.21 -0.46 -11.66
N ARG A 158 3.50 -1.05 -12.64
CA ARG A 158 3.04 -2.43 -12.60
C ARG A 158 4.19 -3.40 -12.41
N LYS A 159 5.26 -3.25 -13.19
CA LYS A 159 6.45 -4.12 -13.12
C LYS A 159 7.09 -4.06 -11.74
N ASN A 160 7.21 -2.88 -11.14
CA ASN A 160 7.72 -2.74 -9.79
C ASN A 160 6.85 -3.48 -8.76
N ILE A 161 5.52 -3.36 -8.86
CA ILE A 161 4.59 -4.05 -7.95
C ILE A 161 4.68 -5.58 -8.10
N LEU A 162 4.84 -6.07 -9.33
CA LEU A 162 4.86 -7.50 -9.65
C LEU A 162 6.28 -8.06 -9.80
N GLU A 163 7.30 -7.36 -9.30
CA GLU A 163 8.69 -7.84 -9.29
C GLU A 163 8.91 -8.82 -8.13
N PRO A 164 9.24 -10.10 -8.40
CA PRO A 164 9.35 -11.12 -7.35
C PRO A 164 10.54 -10.93 -6.41
N HIS A 165 11.60 -10.21 -6.82
CA HIS A 165 12.78 -10.01 -6.00
C HIS A 165 12.58 -8.98 -4.89
N TYR A 166 11.60 -8.06 -5.01
CA TYR A 166 11.33 -7.13 -3.92
C TYR A 166 10.71 -7.84 -2.72
N GLN A 167 11.30 -7.62 -1.55
CA GLN A 167 10.88 -8.17 -0.28
C GLN A 167 10.40 -7.11 0.70
N TRP A 168 10.83 -5.85 0.50
CA TRP A 168 10.58 -4.75 1.41
C TRP A 168 9.90 -3.59 0.71
N ILE A 169 9.02 -2.91 1.45
CA ILE A 169 8.31 -1.73 0.98
C ILE A 169 8.22 -0.68 2.10
N GLY A 170 8.29 0.59 1.70
CA GLY A 170 7.86 1.72 2.51
C GLY A 170 6.84 2.54 1.73
N ILE A 171 5.77 2.98 2.37
CA ILE A 171 4.72 3.79 1.74
C ILE A 171 4.46 5.02 2.59
N ALA A 172 4.21 6.13 1.91
CA ALA A 172 3.69 7.35 2.52
C ALA A 172 2.66 8.01 1.61
N ILE A 173 1.56 8.45 2.20
CA ILE A 173 0.49 9.20 1.55
C ILE A 173 0.42 10.56 2.23
N GLU A 174 0.75 11.62 1.47
CA GLU A 174 0.87 12.98 2.01
C GLU A 174 0.08 13.98 1.16
N LYS A 175 -0.21 15.15 1.73
CA LYS A 175 -0.87 16.25 1.01
C LYS A 175 -0.01 16.74 -0.15
N HIS A 176 -0.66 17.06 -1.28
CA HIS A 176 0.00 17.62 -2.46
C HIS A 176 -0.69 18.90 -2.92
N LYS A 177 0.08 19.99 -3.07
CA LYS A 177 -0.44 21.33 -3.38
C LYS A 177 -1.25 21.37 -4.67
N THR A 178 -0.83 20.63 -5.71
CA THR A 178 -1.48 20.61 -7.02
C THR A 178 -2.52 19.49 -7.15
N TYR A 179 -2.20 18.30 -6.64
CA TYR A 179 -2.99 17.08 -6.83
C TYR A 179 -3.79 16.67 -5.58
N ARG A 180 -3.84 17.49 -4.52
CA ARG A 180 -4.44 17.24 -3.22
C ARG A 180 -3.68 16.21 -2.38
N VAL A 181 -3.31 15.09 -2.96
CA VAL A 181 -2.59 13.99 -2.34
C VAL A 181 -1.55 13.40 -3.30
N ASN A 182 -0.50 12.83 -2.76
CA ASN A 182 0.43 11.96 -3.46
C ASN A 182 0.77 10.74 -2.60
N CYS A 183 1.05 9.64 -3.26
CA CYS A 183 1.53 8.40 -2.65
C CYS A 183 2.90 8.06 -3.22
N VAL A 184 3.88 7.83 -2.34
CA VAL A 184 5.21 7.34 -2.71
C VAL A 184 5.39 5.95 -2.14
N MET A 185 5.84 5.01 -2.97
CA MET A 185 6.13 3.63 -2.62
C MET A 185 7.57 3.31 -2.98
N ASP A 186 8.39 3.05 -1.98
CA ASP A 186 9.79 2.65 -2.12
C ASP A 186 9.94 1.15 -1.92
N PHE A 187 10.55 0.48 -2.91
CA PHE A 187 10.76 -0.97 -2.90
C PHE A 187 12.24 -1.30 -2.77
N ALA A 188 12.55 -2.39 -2.07
CA ALA A 188 13.90 -2.93 -1.99
C ALA A 188 13.92 -4.47 -1.94
N GLU A 189 14.96 -5.05 -2.53
CA GLU A 189 15.25 -6.48 -2.39
C GLU A 189 15.75 -6.80 -0.98
N LYS A 190 16.60 -5.91 -0.42
CA LYS A 190 17.23 -6.08 0.90
C LYS A 190 17.20 -4.78 1.69
N ILE A 191 17.20 -4.90 3.00
CA ILE A 191 17.50 -3.82 3.97
C ILE A 191 18.70 -4.34 4.76
N GLU A 192 19.80 -3.57 4.77
CA GLU A 192 21.07 -3.89 5.44
C GLU A 192 21.13 -3.28 6.86
#